data_a136a36d524849d4294428ccfb6d8001
#
_entry.id   a136a36d524849d4294428ccfb6d8001
#
_cell.length_a   1.000
_cell.length_b   1.000
_cell.length_c   1.000
_cell.angle_alpha   90.00
_cell.angle_beta   90.00
_cell.angle_gamma   90.00
#
_symmetry.space_group_name_H-M   'P 1'
#
loop_
_entity.id
_entity.type
_entity.pdbx_description
1 polymer ?
#
loop_
_entity_poly.entity_id
_entity_poly.type
_entity_poly.pdbx_seq_one_letter_code
_entity_poly.pdbx_strand_id
1 'polypeptide(L)'
;MVKFRSLLQIIFDAFLIILAYYVALLLRFEGSVPADYVHMLTGQITYILIIQIVVFVGFNLYKTIWEYASIKELINIFSACFIGAFINGILMYMLNPTFPRSVYITAFIFEVTFIGGQRFLNRVSLNTLGFKKNLSDKNIMIIGAGDAGVLVIKEIQRHKEIGKPKVFVDDSKSKLGKVICGVPVGGNRNDIPDLVEKYSIDEIVVAMPSISFKDQKEILEICSETGKKIKILPGIYEFIEGQVDIKEIRDVQIEDLLGRDEIKMDEKSISNLIQDKVVMITGAGGSIGSELCRQIVKFNPKLLVMVDIYENNIYDIQNELKRFYPNAKLDVLIDTIRDENRMDSVFGKYRPEIVFHAAAHKHVPLMEHSSVSAVKNNVFGTLNLIKMSDKYGVDKFVNISTDKAVNPTSVMGTTKRICEIMIQAFNEKSNTDFVAVRFGNVLGSNGSVIPLFKKQIAEGGPVTVTHEEIIRYFMTITEACQLVMQAGAIAKGGEIFILDMGEPVKILDLAKRH
;
A
#
# COMPACT_ATOMS: atom_id res chain seq x y z
N MET A 1 -18.76 -11.85 28.74
CA MET A 1 -19.50 -10.66 28.25
C MET A 1 -20.48 -10.98 27.12
N VAL A 2 -20.14 -11.75 26.09
CA VAL A 2 -21.05 -12.05 24.94
C VAL A 2 -22.35 -12.76 25.41
N LYS A 3 -22.28 -13.77 26.28
CA LYS A 3 -23.47 -14.50 26.80
C LYS A 3 -24.43 -13.60 27.56
N PHE A 4 -23.96 -12.59 28.30
CA PHE A 4 -24.80 -11.68 29.07
C PHE A 4 -25.57 -10.69 28.18
N ARG A 5 -24.95 -10.18 27.13
CA ARG A 5 -25.62 -9.31 26.14
C ARG A 5 -26.71 -10.03 25.36
N SER A 6 -26.48 -11.29 24.98
CA SER A 6 -27.48 -12.10 24.28
C SER A 6 -28.68 -12.38 25.19
N LEU A 7 -28.45 -12.61 26.51
CA LEU A 7 -29.54 -12.85 27.47
C LEU A 7 -30.41 -11.59 27.65
N LEU A 8 -29.79 -10.41 27.81
CA LEU A 8 -30.53 -9.15 27.88
C LEU A 8 -31.38 -8.91 26.64
N GLN A 9 -30.85 -9.26 25.48
CA GLN A 9 -31.53 -9.09 24.20
C GLN A 9 -32.74 -10.02 24.07
N ILE A 10 -32.64 -11.27 24.54
CA ILE A 10 -33.74 -12.21 24.59
C ILE A 10 -34.87 -11.69 25.50
N ILE A 11 -34.52 -11.15 26.68
CA ILE A 11 -35.49 -10.58 27.63
C ILE A 11 -36.19 -9.37 26.99
N PHE A 12 -35.45 -8.53 26.30
CA PHE A 12 -36.01 -7.34 25.64
C PHE A 12 -36.91 -7.72 24.45
N ASP A 13 -36.50 -8.68 23.63
CA ASP A 13 -37.33 -9.21 22.54
C ASP A 13 -38.62 -9.84 23.08
N ALA A 14 -38.56 -10.61 24.20
CA ALA A 14 -39.74 -11.15 24.85
C ALA A 14 -40.71 -10.03 25.28
N PHE A 15 -40.21 -8.96 25.85
CA PHE A 15 -41.01 -7.79 26.19
C PHE A 15 -41.68 -7.18 24.96
N LEU A 16 -40.95 -7.00 23.85
CA LEU A 16 -41.47 -6.44 22.60
C LEU A 16 -42.55 -7.34 21.97
N ILE A 17 -42.39 -8.66 22.06
CA ILE A 17 -43.42 -9.61 21.59
C ILE A 17 -44.70 -9.47 22.41
N ILE A 18 -44.59 -9.45 23.75
CA ILE A 18 -45.76 -9.23 24.62
C ILE A 18 -46.46 -7.92 24.27
N LEU A 19 -45.69 -6.85 24.12
CA LEU A 19 -46.20 -5.54 23.76
C LEU A 19 -46.92 -5.56 22.40
N ALA A 20 -46.36 -6.26 21.40
CA ALA A 20 -46.97 -6.39 20.08
C ALA A 20 -48.37 -7.05 20.13
N TYR A 21 -48.50 -8.15 20.87
CA TYR A 21 -49.78 -8.82 21.04
C TYR A 21 -50.78 -7.97 21.84
N TYR A 22 -50.33 -7.28 22.89
CA TYR A 22 -51.19 -6.42 23.70
C TYR A 22 -51.68 -5.20 22.89
N VAL A 23 -50.79 -4.56 22.12
CA VAL A 23 -51.19 -3.45 21.24
C VAL A 23 -52.14 -3.92 20.13
N ALA A 24 -51.94 -5.12 19.59
CA ALA A 24 -52.83 -5.71 18.62
C ALA A 24 -54.24 -5.93 19.17
N LEU A 25 -54.35 -6.37 20.44
CA LEU A 25 -55.65 -6.49 21.15
C LEU A 25 -56.28 -5.11 21.37
N LEU A 26 -55.53 -4.11 21.84
CA LEU A 26 -56.03 -2.75 22.06
C LEU A 26 -56.60 -2.16 20.75
N LEU A 27 -55.91 -2.34 19.64
CA LEU A 27 -56.41 -1.89 18.34
C LEU A 27 -57.65 -2.64 17.90
N ARG A 28 -57.72 -3.96 18.15
CA ARG A 28 -58.90 -4.77 17.77
C ARG A 28 -60.16 -4.37 18.50
N PHE A 29 -60.04 -3.96 19.76
CA PHE A 29 -61.14 -3.59 20.62
C PHE A 29 -61.24 -2.08 20.91
N GLU A 30 -60.66 -1.25 20.05
CA GLU A 30 -60.75 0.24 20.10
C GLU A 30 -60.41 0.81 21.50
N GLY A 31 -59.45 0.21 22.16
CA GLY A 31 -58.91 0.65 23.47
C GLY A 31 -59.59 -0.01 24.70
N SER A 32 -60.73 -0.69 24.55
CA SER A 32 -61.42 -1.36 25.67
C SER A 32 -61.48 -2.87 25.49
N VAL A 33 -60.39 -3.55 25.90
CA VAL A 33 -60.27 -5.01 25.75
C VAL A 33 -61.12 -5.74 26.80
N PRO A 34 -62.05 -6.62 26.39
CA PRO A 34 -62.80 -7.46 27.34
C PRO A 34 -61.87 -8.38 28.14
N ALA A 35 -62.13 -8.55 29.45
CA ALA A 35 -61.30 -9.31 30.38
C ALA A 35 -61.02 -10.74 29.92
N ASP A 36 -61.97 -11.39 29.29
CA ASP A 36 -61.87 -12.76 28.78
C ASP A 36 -60.70 -12.90 27.74
N TYR A 37 -60.53 -11.94 26.85
CA TYR A 37 -59.45 -11.97 25.85
C TYR A 37 -58.08 -11.67 26.46
N VAL A 38 -58.02 -10.86 27.53
CA VAL A 38 -56.78 -10.65 28.29
C VAL A 38 -56.39 -11.94 29.01
N HIS A 39 -57.35 -12.64 29.63
CA HIS A 39 -57.10 -13.94 30.27
C HIS A 39 -56.67 -15.01 29.27
N MET A 40 -57.27 -15.06 28.08
CA MET A 40 -56.87 -15.96 27.01
C MET A 40 -55.42 -15.69 26.55
N LEU A 41 -55.05 -14.42 26.33
CA LEU A 41 -53.68 -14.04 25.94
C LEU A 41 -52.67 -14.39 27.04
N THR A 42 -52.96 -14.06 28.32
CA THR A 42 -52.06 -14.34 29.45
C THR A 42 -51.82 -15.84 29.64
N GLY A 43 -52.84 -16.68 29.41
CA GLY A 43 -52.70 -18.13 29.44
C GLY A 43 -51.84 -18.72 28.32
N GLN A 44 -51.72 -18.00 27.21
CA GLN A 44 -51.04 -18.47 25.99
C GLN A 44 -49.70 -17.81 25.73
N ILE A 45 -49.42 -16.66 26.36
CA ILE A 45 -48.23 -15.83 26.07
C ILE A 45 -46.90 -16.60 26.25
N THR A 46 -46.88 -17.54 27.21
CA THR A 46 -45.69 -18.38 27.45
C THR A 46 -45.36 -19.26 26.24
N TYR A 47 -46.36 -19.84 25.60
CA TYR A 47 -46.17 -20.65 24.40
C TYR A 47 -45.76 -19.79 23.22
N ILE A 48 -46.38 -18.62 23.05
CA ILE A 48 -46.02 -17.63 22.01
C ILE A 48 -44.55 -17.27 22.14
N LEU A 49 -44.09 -16.91 23.34
CA LEU A 49 -42.71 -16.52 23.60
C LEU A 49 -41.71 -17.63 23.30
N ILE A 50 -42.00 -18.86 23.79
CA ILE A 50 -41.10 -20.00 23.57
C ILE A 50 -40.92 -20.27 22.08
N ILE A 51 -42.01 -20.34 21.31
CA ILE A 51 -41.98 -20.57 19.88
C ILE A 51 -41.21 -19.47 19.16
N GLN A 52 -41.53 -18.21 19.46
CA GLN A 52 -40.91 -17.06 18.80
C GLN A 52 -39.40 -16.98 19.07
N ILE A 53 -38.99 -17.18 20.34
CA ILE A 53 -37.58 -17.18 20.74
C ILE A 53 -36.83 -18.35 20.10
N VAL A 54 -37.40 -19.54 20.03
CA VAL A 54 -36.81 -20.71 19.37
C VAL A 54 -36.57 -20.42 17.88
N VAL A 55 -37.57 -19.84 17.21
CA VAL A 55 -37.41 -19.43 15.81
C VAL A 55 -36.29 -18.37 15.65
N PHE A 56 -36.23 -17.37 16.53
CA PHE A 56 -35.19 -16.35 16.50
C PHE A 56 -33.77 -16.93 16.72
N VAL A 57 -33.64 -17.93 17.60
CA VAL A 57 -32.38 -18.67 17.77
C VAL A 57 -32.02 -19.45 16.50
N GLY A 58 -33.01 -20.11 15.87
CA GLY A 58 -32.83 -20.84 14.61
C GLY A 58 -32.33 -19.94 13.46
N PHE A 59 -32.80 -18.71 13.39
CA PHE A 59 -32.35 -17.71 12.45
C PHE A 59 -31.04 -16.98 12.85
N ASN A 60 -30.40 -17.43 13.94
CA ASN A 60 -29.16 -16.84 14.49
C ASN A 60 -29.25 -15.35 14.84
N LEU A 61 -30.43 -14.81 15.14
CA LEU A 61 -30.61 -13.37 15.41
C LEU A 61 -29.87 -12.88 16.66
N TYR A 62 -29.49 -13.79 17.58
CA TYR A 62 -28.71 -13.47 18.79
C TYR A 62 -27.21 -13.66 18.65
N LYS A 63 -26.73 -14.17 17.50
CA LYS A 63 -25.28 -14.31 17.20
C LYS A 63 -24.77 -13.20 16.30
N THR A 64 -25.67 -12.48 15.63
CA THR A 64 -25.30 -11.42 14.68
C THR A 64 -24.81 -10.18 15.40
N ILE A 65 -23.69 -9.62 14.92
CA ILE A 65 -23.16 -8.32 15.39
C ILE A 65 -23.90 -7.23 14.60
N TRP A 66 -24.85 -6.57 15.24
CA TRP A 66 -25.77 -5.61 14.61
C TRP A 66 -25.10 -4.33 14.09
N GLU A 67 -23.84 -4.09 14.47
CA GLU A 67 -23.02 -2.98 13.98
C GLU A 67 -22.80 -3.06 12.45
N TYR A 68 -22.75 -4.28 11.91
CA TYR A 68 -22.49 -4.55 10.48
C TYR A 68 -23.70 -5.16 9.75
N ALA A 69 -24.90 -5.04 10.31
CA ALA A 69 -26.10 -5.65 9.73
C ALA A 69 -26.37 -5.15 8.30
N SER A 70 -26.54 -6.08 7.38
CA SER A 70 -26.83 -5.86 5.97
C SER A 70 -28.33 -6.04 5.65
N ILE A 71 -28.72 -5.89 4.38
CA ILE A 71 -30.09 -6.18 3.92
C ILE A 71 -30.48 -7.64 4.22
N LYS A 72 -29.52 -8.56 4.24
CA LYS A 72 -29.73 -9.96 4.56
C LYS A 72 -30.31 -10.17 5.98
N GLU A 73 -29.80 -9.40 6.95
CA GLU A 73 -30.29 -9.48 8.34
C GLU A 73 -31.71 -8.94 8.48
N LEU A 74 -32.09 -7.91 7.71
CA LEU A 74 -33.48 -7.43 7.69
C LEU A 74 -34.43 -8.49 7.13
N ILE A 75 -34.03 -9.19 6.07
CA ILE A 75 -34.78 -10.33 5.53
C ILE A 75 -34.91 -11.45 6.57
N ASN A 76 -33.84 -11.74 7.30
CA ASN A 76 -33.84 -12.75 8.35
C ASN A 76 -34.81 -12.40 9.49
N ILE A 77 -34.86 -11.12 9.93
CA ILE A 77 -35.83 -10.66 10.94
C ILE A 77 -37.25 -10.85 10.45
N PHE A 78 -37.54 -10.36 9.23
CA PHE A 78 -38.88 -10.49 8.64
C PHE A 78 -39.29 -11.96 8.52
N SER A 79 -38.42 -12.82 8.02
CA SER A 79 -38.68 -14.25 7.87
C SER A 79 -38.87 -14.95 9.22
N ALA A 80 -38.07 -14.60 10.23
CA ALA A 80 -38.22 -15.18 11.56
C ALA A 80 -39.52 -14.73 12.24
N CYS A 81 -39.88 -13.46 12.15
CA CYS A 81 -41.18 -12.98 12.65
C CYS A 81 -42.36 -13.65 11.91
N PHE A 82 -42.25 -13.79 10.59
CA PHE A 82 -43.29 -14.41 9.78
C PHE A 82 -43.52 -15.90 10.15
N ILE A 83 -42.43 -16.67 10.18
CA ILE A 83 -42.52 -18.12 10.54
C ILE A 83 -43.03 -18.31 11.97
N GLY A 84 -42.50 -17.52 12.92
CA GLY A 84 -42.95 -17.58 14.30
C GLY A 84 -44.43 -17.20 14.48
N ALA A 85 -44.88 -16.10 13.85
CA ALA A 85 -46.27 -15.68 13.86
C ALA A 85 -47.19 -16.70 13.19
N PHE A 86 -46.75 -17.34 12.11
CA PHE A 86 -47.52 -18.39 11.44
C PHE A 86 -47.71 -19.62 12.33
N ILE A 87 -46.61 -20.11 12.96
CA ILE A 87 -46.69 -21.25 13.89
C ILE A 87 -47.55 -20.89 15.09
N ASN A 88 -47.37 -19.71 15.69
CA ASN A 88 -48.18 -19.22 16.80
C ASN A 88 -49.65 -19.11 16.42
N GLY A 89 -49.96 -18.58 15.22
CA GLY A 89 -51.33 -18.47 14.74
C GLY A 89 -52.05 -19.81 14.61
N ILE A 90 -51.36 -20.85 14.10
CA ILE A 90 -51.91 -22.21 14.02
C ILE A 90 -52.14 -22.79 15.42
N LEU A 91 -51.14 -22.73 16.30
CA LEU A 91 -51.24 -23.29 17.66
C LEU A 91 -52.35 -22.61 18.43
N MET A 92 -52.46 -21.30 18.38
CA MET A 92 -53.47 -20.53 19.07
C MET A 92 -54.88 -20.80 18.53
N TYR A 93 -55.02 -20.96 17.23
CA TYR A 93 -56.30 -21.36 16.64
C TYR A 93 -56.75 -22.74 17.10
N MET A 94 -55.79 -23.68 17.28
CA MET A 94 -56.13 -25.02 17.81
C MET A 94 -56.49 -25.00 19.29
N LEU A 95 -55.84 -24.15 20.09
CA LEU A 95 -56.09 -24.06 21.54
C LEU A 95 -57.33 -23.23 21.90
N ASN A 96 -57.59 -22.15 21.18
CA ASN A 96 -58.73 -21.24 21.40
C ASN A 96 -59.32 -20.73 20.09
N PRO A 97 -60.25 -21.42 19.45
CA PRO A 97 -60.83 -21.05 18.17
C PRO A 97 -61.60 -19.73 18.19
N THR A 98 -62.02 -19.27 19.38
CA THR A 98 -62.78 -18.01 19.58
C THR A 98 -61.92 -16.77 19.63
N PHE A 99 -60.59 -16.90 19.71
CA PHE A 99 -59.66 -15.75 19.71
C PHE A 99 -59.62 -15.05 18.35
N PRO A 100 -59.68 -13.71 18.27
CA PRO A 100 -59.79 -12.99 17.03
C PRO A 100 -58.57 -13.17 16.11
N ARG A 101 -58.78 -13.72 14.91
CA ARG A 101 -57.70 -14.00 13.94
C ARG A 101 -56.94 -12.74 13.49
N SER A 102 -57.61 -11.59 13.47
CA SER A 102 -56.98 -10.30 13.11
C SER A 102 -55.84 -9.91 14.05
N VAL A 103 -55.90 -10.35 15.33
CA VAL A 103 -54.87 -10.06 16.33
C VAL A 103 -53.53 -10.69 15.94
N TYR A 104 -53.51 -11.88 15.39
CA TYR A 104 -52.24 -12.51 14.95
C TYR A 104 -51.58 -11.77 13.81
N ILE A 105 -52.36 -11.30 12.83
CA ILE A 105 -51.87 -10.53 11.69
C ILE A 105 -51.34 -9.18 12.16
N THR A 106 -52.09 -8.51 13.01
CA THR A 106 -51.72 -7.20 13.54
C THR A 106 -50.51 -7.31 14.47
N ALA A 107 -50.44 -8.35 15.32
CA ALA A 107 -49.27 -8.62 16.17
C ALA A 107 -48.02 -8.87 15.34
N PHE A 108 -48.09 -9.64 14.24
CA PHE A 108 -46.96 -9.83 13.32
C PHE A 108 -46.42 -8.49 12.77
N ILE A 109 -47.30 -7.58 12.36
CA ILE A 109 -46.88 -6.25 11.86
C ILE A 109 -46.14 -5.48 12.97
N PHE A 110 -46.66 -5.50 14.20
CA PHE A 110 -46.00 -4.85 15.33
C PHE A 110 -44.71 -5.53 15.74
N GLU A 111 -44.61 -6.87 15.71
CA GLU A 111 -43.38 -7.60 15.97
C GLU A 111 -42.28 -7.17 15.00
N VAL A 112 -42.55 -7.17 13.68
CA VAL A 112 -41.60 -6.72 12.67
C VAL A 112 -41.18 -5.27 12.92
N THR A 113 -42.14 -4.39 13.24
CA THR A 113 -41.89 -2.98 13.50
C THR A 113 -41.06 -2.74 14.75
N PHE A 114 -41.43 -3.38 15.87
CA PHE A 114 -40.75 -3.18 17.16
C PHE A 114 -39.37 -3.82 17.19
N ILE A 115 -39.24 -5.06 16.74
CA ILE A 115 -37.98 -5.79 16.74
C ILE A 115 -37.03 -5.21 15.68
N GLY A 116 -37.55 -4.97 14.47
CA GLY A 116 -36.77 -4.34 13.41
C GLY A 116 -36.36 -2.90 13.75
N GLY A 117 -37.30 -2.11 14.27
CA GLY A 117 -37.07 -0.74 14.71
C GLY A 117 -36.04 -0.63 15.84
N GLN A 118 -36.16 -1.49 16.88
CA GLN A 118 -35.19 -1.55 17.98
C GLN A 118 -33.78 -1.87 17.47
N ARG A 119 -33.66 -2.82 16.58
CA ARG A 119 -32.36 -3.19 16.01
C ARG A 119 -31.80 -2.08 15.11
N PHE A 120 -32.65 -1.39 14.35
CA PHE A 120 -32.27 -0.22 13.59
C PHE A 120 -31.82 0.95 14.49
N LEU A 121 -32.57 1.24 15.56
CA LEU A 121 -32.21 2.28 16.53
C LEU A 121 -30.87 1.98 17.22
N ASN A 122 -30.62 0.73 17.60
CA ASN A 122 -29.33 0.32 18.16
C ASN A 122 -28.17 0.57 17.17
N ARG A 123 -28.37 0.30 15.87
CA ARG A 123 -27.37 0.59 14.84
C ARG A 123 -27.11 2.10 14.69
N VAL A 124 -28.17 2.90 14.69
CA VAL A 124 -28.04 4.36 14.59
C VAL A 124 -27.37 4.93 15.83
N SER A 125 -27.76 4.49 17.02
CA SER A 125 -27.20 4.98 18.29
C SER A 125 -25.73 4.61 18.48
N LEU A 126 -25.31 3.40 18.07
CA LEU A 126 -23.90 3.00 18.09
C LEU A 126 -23.06 3.81 17.11
N ASN A 127 -23.62 4.17 15.95
CA ASN A 127 -22.95 5.03 14.98
C ASN A 127 -22.90 6.51 15.41
N THR A 128 -23.87 6.99 16.19
CA THR A 128 -23.96 8.39 16.63
C THR A 128 -23.39 8.64 18.02
N LEU A 129 -23.48 7.65 18.95
CA LEU A 129 -22.99 7.74 20.33
C LEU A 129 -21.63 7.07 20.54
N GLY A 130 -21.08 6.42 19.51
CA GLY A 130 -19.80 5.75 19.56
C GLY A 130 -18.66 6.70 19.84
N PHE A 131 -18.23 6.71 21.08
CA PHE A 131 -16.99 7.18 21.65
C PHE A 131 -16.34 8.40 20.97
N LYS A 132 -16.16 9.49 21.71
CA LYS A 132 -15.16 10.54 21.50
C LYS A 132 -13.74 9.94 21.42
N LYS A 133 -13.44 9.23 20.32
CA LYS A 133 -12.08 9.12 19.83
C LYS A 133 -11.76 10.45 19.15
N ASN A 134 -10.58 10.98 19.37
CA ASN A 134 -10.10 12.25 18.84
C ASN A 134 -10.56 12.43 17.39
N LEU A 135 -11.63 13.20 17.20
CA LEU A 135 -12.13 13.57 15.88
C LEU A 135 -11.11 14.54 15.29
N SER A 136 -10.48 14.17 14.22
CA SER A 136 -9.70 15.12 13.44
C SER A 136 -10.65 16.11 12.79
N ASP A 137 -10.41 17.40 12.96
CA ASP A 137 -11.19 18.47 12.30
C ASP A 137 -10.72 18.77 10.87
N LYS A 138 -9.76 18.00 10.34
CA LYS A 138 -9.23 18.18 8.99
C LYS A 138 -10.29 17.93 7.92
N ASN A 139 -10.46 18.90 7.03
CA ASN A 139 -11.30 18.76 5.85
C ASN A 139 -10.51 18.14 4.72
N ILE A 140 -11.03 17.07 4.12
CA ILE A 140 -10.35 16.29 3.09
C ILE A 140 -11.08 16.42 1.76
N MET A 141 -10.31 16.72 0.70
CA MET A 141 -10.73 16.60 -0.70
C MET A 141 -10.24 15.26 -1.26
N ILE A 142 -11.08 14.55 -2.02
CA ILE A 142 -10.71 13.30 -2.68
C ILE A 142 -10.73 13.52 -4.20
N ILE A 143 -9.61 13.27 -4.88
CA ILE A 143 -9.51 13.35 -6.33
C ILE A 143 -9.65 11.95 -6.90
N GLY A 144 -10.66 11.79 -7.78
CA GLY A 144 -11.09 10.51 -8.33
C GLY A 144 -12.34 9.98 -7.62
N ALA A 145 -13.49 10.08 -8.28
CA ALA A 145 -14.79 9.59 -7.83
C ALA A 145 -15.14 8.22 -8.47
N GLY A 146 -14.11 7.37 -8.66
CA GLY A 146 -14.23 5.99 -9.10
C GLY A 146 -14.23 5.01 -7.92
N ASP A 147 -14.03 3.71 -8.20
CA ASP A 147 -14.05 2.65 -7.19
C ASP A 147 -13.00 2.87 -6.10
N ALA A 148 -11.79 3.30 -6.46
CA ALA A 148 -10.72 3.64 -5.53
C ALA A 148 -11.12 4.79 -4.58
N GLY A 149 -11.72 5.87 -5.11
CA GLY A 149 -12.22 6.97 -4.30
C GLY A 149 -13.36 6.56 -3.37
N VAL A 150 -14.24 5.65 -3.82
CA VAL A 150 -15.31 5.07 -2.98
C VAL A 150 -14.74 4.22 -1.85
N LEU A 151 -13.64 3.50 -2.07
CA LEU A 151 -12.96 2.73 -1.03
C LEU A 151 -12.31 3.68 -0.01
N VAL A 152 -11.58 4.69 -0.49
CA VAL A 152 -10.93 5.71 0.37
C VAL A 152 -11.95 6.43 1.25
N ILE A 153 -13.08 6.89 0.69
CA ILE A 153 -14.09 7.60 1.50
C ILE A 153 -14.73 6.70 2.55
N LYS A 154 -15.04 5.44 2.22
CA LYS A 154 -15.59 4.49 3.19
C LYS A 154 -14.62 4.26 4.35
N GLU A 155 -13.33 4.20 4.05
CA GLU A 155 -12.31 3.99 5.06
C GLU A 155 -12.10 5.24 5.93
N ILE A 156 -12.07 6.45 5.35
CA ILE A 156 -12.04 7.71 6.11
C ILE A 156 -13.29 7.84 7.00
N GLN A 157 -14.47 7.44 6.52
CA GLN A 157 -15.70 7.48 7.30
C GLN A 157 -15.72 6.48 8.47
N ARG A 158 -15.02 5.35 8.36
CA ARG A 158 -14.81 4.38 9.45
C ARG A 158 -13.82 4.89 10.49
N HIS A 159 -12.80 5.60 10.06
CA HIS A 159 -11.69 6.12 10.86
C HIS A 159 -11.78 7.66 10.96
N LYS A 160 -12.72 8.13 11.77
CA LYS A 160 -13.02 9.57 11.94
C LYS A 160 -11.85 10.40 12.47
N GLU A 161 -10.82 9.74 12.98
CA GLU A 161 -9.55 10.35 13.40
C GLU A 161 -8.70 10.88 12.24
N ILE A 162 -8.97 10.48 10.98
CA ILE A 162 -8.22 10.92 9.80
C ILE A 162 -8.68 12.32 9.37
N GLY A 163 -9.99 12.53 9.32
CA GLY A 163 -10.60 13.79 8.90
C GLY A 163 -12.02 13.64 8.37
N LYS A 164 -12.53 14.72 7.80
CA LYS A 164 -13.90 14.84 7.28
C LYS A 164 -13.84 15.01 5.76
N PRO A 165 -14.28 14.02 4.95
CA PRO A 165 -14.34 14.19 3.50
C PRO A 165 -15.44 15.22 3.16
N LYS A 166 -15.08 16.24 2.37
CA LYS A 166 -15.94 17.38 2.04
C LYS A 166 -16.39 17.41 0.60
N VAL A 167 -15.51 17.02 -0.32
CA VAL A 167 -15.76 17.14 -1.75
C VAL A 167 -14.94 16.10 -2.52
N PHE A 168 -15.53 15.58 -3.59
CA PHE A 168 -14.84 14.85 -4.66
C PHE A 168 -14.53 15.77 -5.81
N VAL A 169 -13.44 15.48 -6.52
CA VAL A 169 -13.09 16.04 -7.83
C VAL A 169 -12.99 14.88 -8.83
N ASP A 170 -13.61 15.00 -10.01
CA ASP A 170 -13.54 13.98 -11.07
C ASP A 170 -13.78 14.63 -12.43
N ASP A 171 -12.97 14.29 -13.43
CA ASP A 171 -13.05 14.89 -14.77
C ASP A 171 -14.25 14.38 -15.59
N SER A 172 -14.89 13.30 -15.15
CA SER A 172 -16.04 12.73 -15.82
C SER A 172 -17.29 13.64 -15.67
N LYS A 173 -17.72 14.23 -16.78
CA LYS A 173 -18.94 15.06 -16.84
C LYS A 173 -20.18 14.33 -16.31
N SER A 174 -20.22 13.01 -16.39
CA SER A 174 -21.35 12.20 -15.92
C SER A 174 -21.47 12.14 -14.40
N LYS A 175 -20.40 12.46 -13.67
CA LYS A 175 -20.33 12.42 -12.19
C LYS A 175 -20.49 13.80 -11.55
N LEU A 176 -20.23 14.87 -12.28
CA LEU A 176 -20.33 16.25 -11.78
C LEU A 176 -21.72 16.53 -11.17
N GLY A 177 -21.74 17.15 -10.00
CA GLY A 177 -22.95 17.49 -9.26
C GLY A 177 -23.65 16.32 -8.57
N LYS A 178 -23.14 15.08 -8.70
CA LYS A 178 -23.67 13.90 -7.99
C LYS A 178 -23.09 13.81 -6.59
N VAL A 179 -23.73 13.00 -5.76
CA VAL A 179 -23.31 12.71 -4.38
C VAL A 179 -22.90 11.25 -4.28
N ILE A 180 -21.70 10.99 -3.76
CA ILE A 180 -21.14 9.64 -3.58
C ILE A 180 -20.83 9.44 -2.09
N CYS A 181 -21.40 8.42 -1.46
CA CYS A 181 -21.28 8.15 -0.03
C CYS A 181 -21.55 9.38 0.86
N GLY A 182 -22.50 10.25 0.45
CA GLY A 182 -22.85 11.46 1.20
C GLY A 182 -21.96 12.68 0.93
N VAL A 183 -20.98 12.59 0.00
CA VAL A 183 -20.06 13.68 -0.35
C VAL A 183 -20.29 14.10 -1.82
N PRO A 184 -20.43 15.41 -2.10
CA PRO A 184 -20.68 15.90 -3.46
C PRO A 184 -19.43 15.82 -4.35
N VAL A 185 -19.63 15.60 -5.67
CA VAL A 185 -18.62 15.80 -6.70
C VAL A 185 -18.71 17.27 -7.13
N GLY A 186 -17.76 18.11 -6.67
CA GLY A 186 -17.84 19.56 -6.76
C GLY A 186 -17.33 20.16 -8.07
N GLY A 187 -16.45 19.43 -8.80
CA GLY A 187 -15.83 19.96 -10.00
C GLY A 187 -14.85 18.98 -10.66
N ASN A 188 -14.14 19.44 -11.68
CA ASN A 188 -13.06 18.75 -12.36
C ASN A 188 -11.67 19.22 -11.86
N ARG A 189 -10.56 18.71 -12.44
CA ARG A 189 -9.18 19.03 -12.01
C ARG A 189 -8.89 20.55 -12.01
N ASN A 190 -9.47 21.34 -12.91
CA ASN A 190 -9.21 22.78 -12.97
C ASN A 190 -9.90 23.56 -11.85
N ASP A 191 -10.93 22.97 -11.23
CA ASP A 191 -11.69 23.61 -10.15
C ASP A 191 -11.04 23.36 -8.77
N ILE A 192 -9.92 22.59 -8.69
CA ILE A 192 -9.26 22.21 -7.44
C ILE A 192 -8.93 23.44 -6.57
N PRO A 193 -8.27 24.52 -7.08
CA PRO A 193 -7.92 25.67 -6.24
C PRO A 193 -9.16 26.32 -5.59
N ASP A 194 -10.21 26.57 -6.38
CA ASP A 194 -11.45 27.20 -5.93
C ASP A 194 -12.17 26.33 -4.89
N LEU A 195 -12.18 25.01 -5.11
CA LEU A 195 -12.81 24.05 -4.20
C LEU A 195 -12.02 23.92 -2.89
N VAL A 196 -10.69 24.05 -2.91
CA VAL A 196 -9.84 24.07 -1.71
C VAL A 196 -10.24 25.23 -0.80
N GLU A 197 -10.43 26.42 -1.35
CA GLU A 197 -10.88 27.59 -0.61
C GLU A 197 -12.32 27.44 -0.13
N LYS A 198 -13.24 27.11 -1.03
CA LYS A 198 -14.67 26.99 -0.76
C LYS A 198 -15.01 26.01 0.37
N TYR A 199 -14.31 24.88 0.43
CA TYR A 199 -14.54 23.84 1.45
C TYR A 199 -13.54 23.89 2.59
N SER A 200 -12.64 24.89 2.63
CA SER A 200 -11.57 25.03 3.62
C SER A 200 -10.79 23.73 3.79
N ILE A 201 -10.25 23.20 2.69
CA ILE A 201 -9.58 21.91 2.64
C ILE A 201 -8.20 22.01 3.32
N ASP A 202 -7.88 21.03 4.15
CA ASP A 202 -6.60 20.90 4.85
C ASP A 202 -5.69 19.85 4.18
N GLU A 203 -6.29 18.80 3.58
CA GLU A 203 -5.56 17.68 3.00
C GLU A 203 -6.26 17.17 1.73
N ILE A 204 -5.47 16.87 0.70
CA ILE A 204 -5.93 16.34 -0.59
C ILE A 204 -5.48 14.88 -0.70
N VAL A 205 -6.39 13.97 -1.07
CA VAL A 205 -6.10 12.56 -1.31
C VAL A 205 -6.36 12.23 -2.78
N VAL A 206 -5.31 11.88 -3.51
CA VAL A 206 -5.41 11.44 -4.91
C VAL A 206 -5.68 9.94 -4.94
N ALA A 207 -6.91 9.56 -5.32
CA ALA A 207 -7.40 8.17 -5.33
C ALA A 207 -7.67 7.69 -6.77
N MET A 208 -6.65 7.76 -7.62
CA MET A 208 -6.73 7.43 -9.05
C MET A 208 -5.58 6.50 -9.49
N PRO A 209 -5.51 5.26 -8.96
CA PRO A 209 -4.37 4.36 -9.18
C PRO A 209 -4.19 3.92 -10.64
N SER A 210 -5.23 3.99 -11.46
CA SER A 210 -5.19 3.54 -12.88
C SER A 210 -5.08 4.68 -13.88
N ILE A 211 -4.84 5.90 -13.42
CA ILE A 211 -4.71 7.07 -14.31
C ILE A 211 -3.37 7.04 -15.06
N SER A 212 -3.34 7.64 -16.27
CA SER A 212 -2.09 7.82 -16.99
C SER A 212 -1.12 8.67 -16.17
N PHE A 213 0.16 8.39 -16.31
CA PHE A 213 1.18 9.13 -15.57
C PHE A 213 1.18 10.63 -15.90
N LYS A 214 0.90 10.98 -17.16
CA LYS A 214 0.78 12.38 -17.62
C LYS A 214 -0.35 13.11 -16.87
N ASP A 215 -1.50 12.48 -16.77
CA ASP A 215 -2.65 13.07 -16.06
C ASP A 215 -2.40 13.14 -14.54
N GLN A 216 -1.76 12.12 -13.96
CA GLN A 216 -1.39 12.11 -12.55
C GLN A 216 -0.46 13.29 -12.22
N LYS A 217 0.57 13.50 -13.04
CA LYS A 217 1.51 14.60 -12.91
C LYS A 217 0.80 15.96 -12.96
N GLU A 218 -0.08 16.17 -13.96
CA GLU A 218 -0.86 17.40 -14.09
C GLU A 218 -1.74 17.66 -12.85
N ILE A 219 -2.44 16.64 -12.36
CA ILE A 219 -3.25 16.75 -11.14
C ILE A 219 -2.39 17.11 -9.92
N LEU A 220 -1.24 16.44 -9.75
CA LEU A 220 -0.33 16.72 -8.64
C LEU A 220 0.27 18.12 -8.73
N GLU A 221 0.55 18.64 -9.94
CA GLU A 221 0.99 20.02 -10.16
C GLU A 221 -0.07 21.02 -9.70
N ILE A 222 -1.33 20.85 -10.14
CA ILE A 222 -2.44 21.71 -9.70
C ILE A 222 -2.63 21.63 -8.18
N CYS A 223 -2.55 20.43 -7.59
CA CYS A 223 -2.66 20.27 -6.14
C CYS A 223 -1.53 20.97 -5.38
N SER A 224 -0.29 20.92 -5.90
CA SER A 224 0.87 21.55 -5.24
C SER A 224 0.76 23.07 -5.17
N GLU A 225 0.16 23.70 -6.19
CA GLU A 225 -0.10 25.15 -6.21
C GLU A 225 -1.02 25.61 -5.07
N THR A 226 -1.85 24.70 -4.53
CA THR A 226 -2.75 25.02 -3.40
C THR A 226 -2.02 25.11 -2.05
N GLY A 227 -0.77 24.68 -1.94
CA GLY A 227 0.01 24.64 -0.71
C GLY A 227 -0.56 23.70 0.37
N LYS A 228 -1.48 22.77 -0.01
CA LYS A 228 -2.07 21.82 0.93
C LYS A 228 -1.30 20.52 0.96
N LYS A 229 -1.43 19.77 2.07
CA LYS A 229 -0.81 18.44 2.17
C LYS A 229 -1.47 17.48 1.20
N ILE A 230 -0.65 16.81 0.37
CA ILE A 230 -1.13 15.87 -0.65
C ILE A 230 -0.73 14.46 -0.27
N LYS A 231 -1.69 13.55 -0.35
CA LYS A 231 -1.49 12.11 -0.23
C LYS A 231 -1.96 11.40 -1.48
N ILE A 232 -1.39 10.25 -1.74
CA ILE A 232 -1.73 9.42 -2.90
C ILE A 232 -2.03 7.99 -2.47
N LEU A 233 -2.99 7.37 -3.17
CA LEU A 233 -3.21 5.94 -3.14
C LEU A 233 -2.37 5.32 -4.27
N PRO A 234 -1.35 4.49 -3.96
CA PRO A 234 -0.49 3.88 -4.97
C PRO A 234 -1.23 2.85 -5.83
N GLY A 235 -0.59 2.36 -6.89
CA GLY A 235 -1.19 1.55 -7.96
C GLY A 235 -1.77 0.19 -7.53
N ILE A 236 -2.46 -0.44 -8.48
CA ILE A 236 -3.44 -1.53 -8.34
C ILE A 236 -2.91 -2.85 -7.74
N TYR A 237 -1.61 -3.08 -7.66
CA TYR A 237 -1.06 -4.39 -7.28
C TYR A 237 -1.38 -4.86 -5.85
N GLU A 238 -2.00 -4.02 -5.03
CA GLU A 238 -2.29 -4.27 -3.61
C GLU A 238 -3.79 -4.39 -3.28
N PHE A 239 -4.70 -4.31 -4.27
CA PHE A 239 -6.14 -4.52 -4.05
C PHE A 239 -6.51 -6.01 -3.98
N ILE A 240 -5.85 -6.77 -3.12
CA ILE A 240 -6.30 -8.13 -2.80
C ILE A 240 -7.49 -7.99 -1.84
N GLU A 241 -8.69 -8.43 -2.31
CA GLU A 241 -9.95 -8.48 -1.57
C GLU A 241 -10.81 -7.19 -1.45
N GLY A 242 -10.58 -6.13 -2.25
CA GLY A 242 -11.50 -4.97 -2.27
C GLY A 242 -11.52 -4.13 -1.00
N GLN A 243 -10.46 -4.19 -0.20
CA GLN A 243 -10.24 -3.34 0.97
C GLN A 243 -8.98 -2.51 0.75
N VAL A 244 -9.05 -1.20 1.04
CA VAL A 244 -7.89 -0.31 1.12
C VAL A 244 -7.56 -0.14 2.59
N ASP A 245 -6.34 -0.52 3.01
CA ASP A 245 -5.85 -0.14 4.34
C ASP A 245 -5.43 1.34 4.29
N ILE A 246 -5.82 2.12 5.30
CA ILE A 246 -5.39 3.52 5.47
C ILE A 246 -3.87 3.67 5.40
N LYS A 247 -3.13 2.65 5.82
CA LYS A 247 -1.66 2.62 5.76
C LYS A 247 -1.10 2.68 4.35
N GLU A 248 -1.92 2.37 3.34
CA GLU A 248 -1.55 2.47 1.92
C GLU A 248 -1.63 3.91 1.40
N ILE A 249 -2.43 4.78 2.03
CA ILE A 249 -2.51 6.20 1.70
C ILE A 249 -1.26 6.89 2.27
N ARG A 250 -0.30 7.17 1.42
CA ARG A 250 0.99 7.78 1.79
C ARG A 250 1.15 9.20 1.27
N ASP A 251 2.05 9.94 1.87
CA ASP A 251 2.45 11.24 1.32
C ASP A 251 3.05 11.04 -0.09
N VAL A 252 2.81 12.00 -0.99
CA VAL A 252 3.35 11.98 -2.36
C VAL A 252 4.87 11.89 -2.29
N GLN A 253 5.42 10.91 -2.98
CA GLN A 253 6.87 10.76 -3.14
C GLN A 253 7.29 11.41 -4.47
N ILE A 254 8.59 11.72 -4.59
CA ILE A 254 9.12 12.32 -5.82
C ILE A 254 8.99 11.36 -7.01
N GLU A 255 9.04 10.08 -6.72
CA GLU A 255 8.81 9.02 -7.69
C GLU A 255 7.46 9.18 -8.41
N ASP A 256 6.44 9.61 -7.68
CA ASP A 256 5.09 9.86 -8.22
C ASP A 256 5.04 11.05 -9.19
N LEU A 257 6.05 11.93 -9.16
CA LEU A 257 6.16 13.13 -10.02
C LEU A 257 7.00 12.92 -11.28
N LEU A 258 7.74 11.82 -11.35
CA LEU A 258 8.71 11.61 -12.45
C LEU A 258 8.12 11.13 -13.75
N GLY A 259 6.97 10.55 -13.74
CA GLY A 259 6.25 10.25 -14.95
C GLY A 259 6.82 9.12 -15.81
N ARG A 260 7.29 8.06 -15.21
CA ARG A 260 7.78 6.89 -15.96
C ARG A 260 6.81 5.72 -15.84
N ASP A 261 6.48 5.13 -16.99
CA ASP A 261 5.75 3.87 -17.04
C ASP A 261 6.62 2.75 -16.46
N GLU A 262 5.99 1.80 -15.78
CA GLU A 262 6.69 0.62 -15.29
C GLU A 262 7.31 -0.17 -16.45
N ILE A 263 8.59 -0.49 -16.30
CA ILE A 263 9.31 -1.28 -17.29
C ILE A 263 8.88 -2.74 -17.18
N LYS A 264 8.46 -3.31 -18.29
CA LYS A 264 8.19 -4.75 -18.39
C LYS A 264 9.50 -5.50 -18.49
N MET A 265 9.88 -6.18 -17.41
CA MET A 265 11.05 -7.06 -17.39
C MET A 265 10.75 -8.40 -18.09
N ASP A 266 11.78 -8.98 -18.71
CA ASP A 266 11.77 -10.39 -19.06
C ASP A 266 12.19 -11.24 -17.84
N GLU A 267 11.21 -11.50 -16.96
CA GLU A 267 11.41 -12.29 -15.74
C GLU A 267 12.01 -13.66 -16.02
N LYS A 268 11.71 -14.25 -17.18
CA LYS A 268 12.22 -15.57 -17.57
C LYS A 268 13.74 -15.53 -17.81
N SER A 269 14.22 -14.53 -18.52
CA SER A 269 15.67 -14.36 -18.77
C SER A 269 16.41 -14.08 -17.47
N ILE A 270 15.85 -13.25 -16.58
CA ILE A 270 16.44 -12.97 -15.27
C ILE A 270 16.43 -14.21 -14.38
N SER A 271 15.33 -14.98 -14.37
CA SER A 271 15.25 -16.22 -13.61
C SER A 271 16.31 -17.23 -14.10
N ASN A 272 16.48 -17.39 -15.41
CA ASN A 272 17.51 -18.28 -15.96
C ASN A 272 18.94 -17.85 -15.57
N LEU A 273 19.17 -16.55 -15.41
CA LEU A 273 20.47 -16.05 -14.95
C LEU A 273 20.72 -16.38 -13.46
N ILE A 274 19.71 -16.23 -12.59
CA ILE A 274 19.88 -16.16 -11.13
C ILE A 274 19.51 -17.47 -10.42
N GLN A 275 18.49 -18.17 -10.89
CA GLN A 275 17.93 -19.33 -10.20
C GLN A 275 18.99 -20.43 -10.00
N ASP A 276 19.04 -20.98 -8.79
CA ASP A 276 19.96 -22.04 -8.37
C ASP A 276 21.46 -21.70 -8.51
N LYS A 277 21.80 -20.41 -8.73
CA LYS A 277 23.18 -19.91 -8.84
C LYS A 277 23.69 -19.30 -7.54
N VAL A 278 25.01 -19.31 -7.36
CA VAL A 278 25.68 -18.54 -6.31
C VAL A 278 25.89 -17.12 -6.84
N VAL A 279 25.17 -16.17 -6.25
CA VAL A 279 25.21 -14.76 -6.65
C VAL A 279 25.93 -13.94 -5.59
N MET A 280 26.93 -13.16 -5.99
CA MET A 280 27.64 -12.23 -5.11
C MET A 280 27.28 -10.79 -5.45
N ILE A 281 26.98 -9.99 -4.41
CA ILE A 281 26.75 -8.55 -4.54
C ILE A 281 27.78 -7.83 -3.68
N THR A 282 28.59 -6.98 -4.29
CA THR A 282 29.51 -6.10 -3.56
C THR A 282 28.93 -4.70 -3.45
N GLY A 283 29.14 -4.05 -2.30
CA GLY A 283 28.42 -2.82 -1.96
C GLY A 283 26.95 -3.11 -1.60
N ALA A 284 26.70 -4.27 -1.01
CA ALA A 284 25.35 -4.79 -0.71
C ALA A 284 24.56 -3.92 0.29
N GLY A 285 25.23 -3.17 1.16
CA GLY A 285 24.61 -2.19 2.06
C GLY A 285 24.31 -0.82 1.42
N GLY A 286 24.79 -0.57 0.19
CA GLY A 286 24.51 0.66 -0.55
C GLY A 286 23.10 0.68 -1.13
N SER A 287 22.65 1.87 -1.63
CA SER A 287 21.29 2.04 -2.19
C SER A 287 21.00 1.08 -3.35
N ILE A 288 21.92 0.91 -4.29
CA ILE A 288 21.76 -0.04 -5.41
C ILE A 288 21.97 -1.48 -4.96
N GLY A 289 23.02 -1.75 -4.17
CA GLY A 289 23.32 -3.12 -3.74
C GLY A 289 22.23 -3.73 -2.88
N SER A 290 21.64 -2.96 -1.94
CA SER A 290 20.56 -3.45 -1.09
C SER A 290 19.28 -3.76 -1.90
N GLU A 291 18.97 -2.93 -2.88
CA GLU A 291 17.82 -3.18 -3.76
C GLU A 291 18.07 -4.37 -4.70
N LEU A 292 19.29 -4.54 -5.22
CA LEU A 292 19.66 -5.76 -5.96
C LEU A 292 19.48 -7.01 -5.07
N CYS A 293 19.86 -6.94 -3.79
CA CYS A 293 19.62 -8.05 -2.84
C CYS A 293 18.12 -8.38 -2.71
N ARG A 294 17.25 -7.35 -2.56
CA ARG A 294 15.79 -7.51 -2.46
C ARG A 294 15.18 -8.14 -3.69
N GLN A 295 15.67 -7.77 -4.86
CA GLN A 295 15.13 -8.27 -6.12
C GLN A 295 15.67 -9.66 -6.47
N ILE A 296 16.98 -9.88 -6.32
CA ILE A 296 17.62 -11.15 -6.64
C ILE A 296 17.09 -12.29 -5.78
N VAL A 297 16.81 -12.04 -4.49
CA VAL A 297 16.31 -13.09 -3.59
C VAL A 297 14.96 -13.68 -4.07
N LYS A 298 14.14 -12.92 -4.80
CA LYS A 298 12.86 -13.35 -5.36
C LYS A 298 13.02 -14.45 -6.42
N PHE A 299 14.17 -14.52 -7.07
CA PHE A 299 14.49 -15.51 -8.11
C PHE A 299 15.18 -16.77 -7.56
N ASN A 300 15.13 -17.00 -6.23
CA ASN A 300 15.62 -18.20 -5.56
C ASN A 300 17.07 -18.58 -5.91
N PRO A 301 18.07 -17.71 -5.67
CA PRO A 301 19.47 -18.07 -5.83
C PRO A 301 19.84 -19.23 -4.91
N LYS A 302 20.80 -20.07 -5.31
CA LYS A 302 21.36 -21.13 -4.46
C LYS A 302 21.96 -20.58 -3.19
N LEU A 303 22.64 -19.43 -3.30
CA LEU A 303 23.21 -18.66 -2.21
C LEU A 303 23.39 -17.21 -2.66
N LEU A 304 22.98 -16.26 -1.83
CA LEU A 304 23.25 -14.83 -2.01
C LEU A 304 24.36 -14.42 -1.06
N VAL A 305 25.53 -14.06 -1.60
CA VAL A 305 26.71 -13.58 -0.86
C VAL A 305 26.72 -12.06 -0.92
N MET A 306 26.56 -11.43 0.23
CA MET A 306 26.49 -9.98 0.37
C MET A 306 27.80 -9.44 0.97
N VAL A 307 28.52 -8.60 0.25
CA VAL A 307 29.82 -8.03 0.66
C VAL A 307 29.69 -6.51 0.79
N ASP A 308 30.00 -5.98 1.96
CA ASP A 308 30.09 -4.52 2.19
C ASP A 308 31.10 -4.21 3.28
N ILE A 309 31.66 -3.00 3.26
CA ILE A 309 32.56 -2.49 4.29
C ILE A 309 31.79 -1.90 5.48
N TYR A 310 30.53 -1.49 5.27
CA TYR A 310 29.71 -0.80 6.27
C TYR A 310 28.73 -1.73 6.94
N GLU A 311 29.05 -2.15 8.18
CA GLU A 311 28.32 -3.19 8.91
C GLU A 311 26.85 -2.86 9.17
N ASN A 312 26.51 -1.60 9.51
CA ASN A 312 25.15 -1.27 9.90
C ASN A 312 24.17 -1.48 8.75
N ASN A 313 24.48 -0.95 7.56
CA ASN A 313 23.59 -1.07 6.41
C ASN A 313 23.43 -2.52 5.96
N ILE A 314 24.50 -3.31 5.98
CA ILE A 314 24.43 -4.72 5.57
C ILE A 314 23.69 -5.58 6.61
N TYR A 315 23.77 -5.23 7.89
CA TYR A 315 22.99 -5.83 8.96
C TYR A 315 21.48 -5.57 8.76
N ASP A 316 21.11 -4.33 8.45
CA ASP A 316 19.71 -3.97 8.22
C ASP A 316 19.11 -4.75 7.06
N ILE A 317 19.78 -4.81 5.92
CA ILE A 317 19.30 -5.57 4.76
C ILE A 317 19.25 -7.06 5.02
N GLN A 318 20.21 -7.62 5.77
CA GLN A 318 20.18 -9.03 6.15
C GLN A 318 18.95 -9.38 7.00
N ASN A 319 18.63 -8.55 8.00
CA ASN A 319 17.47 -8.75 8.85
C ASN A 319 16.16 -8.62 8.08
N GLU A 320 16.09 -7.64 7.19
CA GLU A 320 14.94 -7.47 6.30
C GLU A 320 14.73 -8.72 5.46
N LEU A 321 15.75 -9.20 4.76
CA LEU A 321 15.66 -10.37 3.90
C LEU A 321 15.32 -11.65 4.67
N LYS A 322 15.91 -11.86 5.86
CA LYS A 322 15.56 -13.02 6.72
C LYS A 322 14.10 -12.98 7.18
N ARG A 323 13.55 -11.79 7.41
CA ARG A 323 12.15 -11.62 7.82
C ARG A 323 11.18 -11.95 6.69
N PHE A 324 11.43 -11.44 5.49
CA PHE A 324 10.51 -11.60 4.36
C PHE A 324 10.76 -12.87 3.54
N TYR A 325 12.00 -13.39 3.56
CA TYR A 325 12.42 -14.58 2.82
C TYR A 325 13.16 -15.57 3.74
N PRO A 326 12.46 -16.17 4.72
CA PRO A 326 13.10 -16.99 5.77
C PRO A 326 13.82 -18.23 5.23
N ASN A 327 13.47 -18.70 4.04
CA ASN A 327 14.08 -19.86 3.40
C ASN A 327 15.27 -19.49 2.50
N ALA A 328 15.55 -18.21 2.26
CA ALA A 328 16.66 -17.77 1.43
C ALA A 328 18.00 -18.04 2.12
N LYS A 329 18.93 -18.61 1.38
CA LYS A 329 20.31 -18.82 1.86
C LYS A 329 21.10 -17.54 1.64
N LEU A 330 21.46 -16.88 2.72
CA LEU A 330 22.16 -15.60 2.74
C LEU A 330 23.45 -15.73 3.51
N ASP A 331 24.56 -15.24 2.97
CA ASP A 331 25.82 -15.08 3.69
C ASP A 331 26.32 -13.64 3.59
N VAL A 332 26.75 -13.07 4.71
CA VAL A 332 27.14 -11.66 4.84
C VAL A 332 28.60 -11.56 5.21
N LEU A 333 29.34 -10.74 4.47
CA LEU A 333 30.75 -10.48 4.68
C LEU A 333 30.99 -8.98 4.87
N ILE A 334 31.60 -8.62 6.00
CA ILE A 334 32.07 -7.26 6.25
C ILE A 334 33.51 -7.20 5.77
N ASP A 335 33.69 -6.86 4.50
CA ASP A 335 34.99 -6.92 3.83
C ASP A 335 35.17 -5.78 2.82
N THR A 336 36.43 -5.43 2.56
CA THR A 336 36.81 -4.45 1.54
C THR A 336 37.28 -5.13 0.27
N ILE A 337 36.75 -4.66 -0.88
CA ILE A 337 37.20 -5.12 -2.20
C ILE A 337 38.66 -4.75 -2.54
N ARG A 338 39.27 -3.85 -1.74
CA ARG A 338 40.66 -3.39 -1.93
C ARG A 338 41.70 -4.43 -1.52
N ASP A 339 41.31 -5.38 -0.68
CA ASP A 339 42.19 -6.44 -0.21
C ASP A 339 42.14 -7.64 -1.18
N GLU A 340 43.16 -7.75 -2.03
CA GLU A 340 43.24 -8.79 -3.06
C GLU A 340 43.30 -10.20 -2.42
N ASN A 341 44.07 -10.40 -1.34
CA ASN A 341 44.18 -11.71 -0.68
C ASN A 341 42.86 -12.14 -0.02
N ARG A 342 42.17 -11.17 0.56
CA ARG A 342 40.84 -11.41 1.15
C ARG A 342 39.81 -11.77 0.08
N MET A 343 39.80 -11.06 -1.02
CA MET A 343 38.92 -11.37 -2.16
C MET A 343 39.23 -12.71 -2.78
N ASP A 344 40.51 -13.07 -2.88
CA ASP A 344 40.94 -14.40 -3.34
C ASP A 344 40.35 -15.50 -2.45
N SER A 345 40.47 -15.37 -1.11
CA SER A 345 39.88 -16.31 -0.15
C SER A 345 38.35 -16.38 -0.26
N VAL A 346 37.67 -15.24 -0.44
CA VAL A 346 36.20 -15.15 -0.59
C VAL A 346 35.74 -15.86 -1.86
N PHE A 347 36.32 -15.55 -3.01
CA PHE A 347 35.98 -16.20 -4.29
C PHE A 347 36.31 -17.69 -4.26
N GLY A 348 37.44 -18.08 -3.65
CA GLY A 348 37.81 -19.48 -3.46
C GLY A 348 36.82 -20.28 -2.63
N LYS A 349 36.26 -19.70 -1.57
CA LYS A 349 35.25 -20.30 -0.69
C LYS A 349 33.89 -20.40 -1.36
N TYR A 350 33.37 -19.29 -1.89
CA TYR A 350 31.99 -19.20 -2.33
C TYR A 350 31.77 -19.59 -3.80
N ARG A 351 32.82 -19.48 -4.64
CA ARG A 351 32.75 -19.78 -6.08
C ARG A 351 31.50 -19.13 -6.73
N PRO A 352 31.37 -17.78 -6.66
CA PRO A 352 30.21 -17.13 -7.26
C PRO A 352 30.18 -17.37 -8.77
N GLU A 353 28.99 -17.68 -9.27
CA GLU A 353 28.74 -17.82 -10.71
C GLU A 353 28.37 -16.46 -11.32
N ILE A 354 27.76 -15.55 -10.51
CA ILE A 354 27.36 -14.23 -10.92
C ILE A 354 27.82 -13.20 -9.92
N VAL A 355 28.37 -12.10 -10.39
CA VAL A 355 28.80 -10.99 -9.55
C VAL A 355 28.15 -9.69 -10.02
N PHE A 356 27.40 -9.04 -9.11
CA PHE A 356 26.93 -7.66 -9.29
C PHE A 356 27.82 -6.74 -8.45
N HIS A 357 28.58 -5.87 -9.14
CA HIS A 357 29.54 -4.99 -8.48
C HIS A 357 29.00 -3.57 -8.35
N ALA A 358 28.47 -3.25 -7.14
CA ALA A 358 27.94 -1.92 -6.80
C ALA A 358 28.81 -1.17 -5.78
N ALA A 359 29.94 -1.74 -5.32
CA ALA A 359 30.85 -1.10 -4.38
C ALA A 359 31.68 0.00 -5.06
N ALA A 360 31.40 1.26 -4.78
CA ALA A 360 32.17 2.39 -5.29
C ALA A 360 32.02 3.65 -4.43
N HIS A 361 33.03 4.49 -4.40
CA HIS A 361 32.91 5.87 -3.93
C HIS A 361 32.30 6.72 -5.04
N LYS A 362 31.14 7.38 -4.77
CA LYS A 362 30.33 8.08 -5.79
C LYS A 362 30.24 9.60 -5.64
N HIS A 363 30.58 10.17 -4.48
CA HIS A 363 30.43 11.60 -4.22
C HIS A 363 31.55 12.40 -4.90
N VAL A 364 31.19 13.13 -5.96
CA VAL A 364 32.14 13.87 -6.78
C VAL A 364 32.97 14.85 -5.94
N PRO A 365 32.40 15.78 -5.13
CA PRO A 365 33.21 16.71 -4.36
C PRO A 365 34.17 16.05 -3.38
N LEU A 366 33.74 14.96 -2.72
CA LEU A 366 34.59 14.25 -1.77
C LEU A 366 35.73 13.53 -2.48
N MET A 367 35.52 13.04 -3.70
CA MET A 367 36.54 12.33 -4.44
C MET A 367 37.57 13.26 -5.08
N GLU A 368 37.22 14.52 -5.36
CA GLU A 368 38.21 15.55 -5.73
C GLU A 368 39.22 15.77 -4.59
N HIS A 369 38.78 15.86 -3.35
CA HIS A 369 39.64 15.98 -2.17
C HIS A 369 40.34 14.67 -1.77
N SER A 370 39.78 13.53 -2.13
CA SER A 370 40.24 12.19 -1.72
C SER A 370 40.52 11.29 -2.93
N SER A 371 41.22 11.82 -3.92
CA SER A 371 41.50 11.14 -5.21
C SER A 371 42.18 9.79 -5.05
N VAL A 372 43.14 9.66 -4.11
CA VAL A 372 43.84 8.41 -3.81
C VAL A 372 42.85 7.34 -3.32
N SER A 373 41.90 7.70 -2.46
CA SER A 373 40.85 6.78 -2.00
C SER A 373 39.93 6.36 -3.14
N ALA A 374 39.58 7.30 -4.03
CA ALA A 374 38.78 7.00 -5.22
C ALA A 374 39.48 5.97 -6.13
N VAL A 375 40.76 6.18 -6.43
CA VAL A 375 41.54 5.25 -7.26
C VAL A 375 41.70 3.88 -6.56
N LYS A 376 42.11 3.85 -5.30
CA LYS A 376 42.27 2.58 -4.56
C LYS A 376 40.99 1.77 -4.49
N ASN A 377 39.86 2.42 -4.24
CA ASN A 377 38.59 1.71 -4.09
C ASN A 377 37.97 1.39 -5.47
N ASN A 378 37.78 2.42 -6.32
CA ASN A 378 37.03 2.22 -7.54
C ASN A 378 37.86 1.49 -8.61
N VAL A 379 39.14 1.83 -8.78
CA VAL A 379 39.98 1.22 -9.84
C VAL A 379 40.58 -0.09 -9.34
N PHE A 380 41.41 -0.06 -8.28
CA PHE A 380 42.10 -1.27 -7.82
C PHE A 380 41.14 -2.29 -7.17
N GLY A 381 40.12 -1.83 -6.43
CA GLY A 381 39.10 -2.72 -5.90
C GLY A 381 38.32 -3.45 -7.01
N THR A 382 37.93 -2.74 -8.07
CA THR A 382 37.29 -3.35 -9.24
C THR A 382 38.25 -4.32 -9.95
N LEU A 383 39.53 -3.94 -10.12
CA LEU A 383 40.53 -4.80 -10.73
C LEU A 383 40.72 -6.13 -9.97
N ASN A 384 40.73 -6.08 -8.63
CA ASN A 384 40.80 -7.29 -7.80
C ASN A 384 39.60 -8.22 -8.09
N LEU A 385 38.38 -7.66 -8.14
CA LEU A 385 37.20 -8.46 -8.42
C LEU A 385 37.20 -9.05 -9.84
N ILE A 386 37.67 -8.28 -10.84
CA ILE A 386 37.83 -8.75 -12.22
C ILE A 386 38.81 -9.93 -12.28
N LYS A 387 40.00 -9.79 -11.66
CA LYS A 387 41.00 -10.87 -11.58
C LYS A 387 40.46 -12.13 -10.89
N MET A 388 39.71 -11.94 -9.79
CA MET A 388 39.12 -13.07 -9.07
C MET A 388 37.99 -13.73 -9.88
N SER A 389 37.21 -12.95 -10.59
CA SER A 389 36.18 -13.47 -11.47
C SER A 389 36.76 -14.34 -12.60
N ASP A 390 37.81 -13.87 -13.26
CA ASP A 390 38.56 -14.63 -14.27
C ASP A 390 39.18 -15.90 -13.67
N LYS A 391 39.93 -15.75 -12.56
CA LYS A 391 40.62 -16.85 -11.88
C LYS A 391 39.68 -17.99 -11.43
N TYR A 392 38.47 -17.62 -10.95
CA TYR A 392 37.53 -18.58 -10.37
C TYR A 392 36.38 -18.98 -11.29
N GLY A 393 36.38 -18.49 -12.54
CA GLY A 393 35.43 -18.89 -13.58
C GLY A 393 34.01 -18.40 -13.28
N VAL A 394 33.86 -17.11 -12.97
CA VAL A 394 32.54 -16.46 -12.86
C VAL A 394 31.89 -16.43 -14.24
N ASP A 395 30.63 -16.86 -14.35
CA ASP A 395 29.90 -16.84 -15.62
C ASP A 395 29.67 -15.38 -16.08
N LYS A 396 29.19 -14.51 -15.17
CA LYS A 396 28.78 -13.14 -15.48
C LYS A 396 29.22 -12.15 -14.40
N PHE A 397 29.87 -11.08 -14.84
CA PHE A 397 30.28 -9.94 -13.98
C PHE A 397 29.63 -8.66 -14.46
N VAL A 398 28.70 -8.10 -13.66
CA VAL A 398 27.97 -6.87 -13.99
C VAL A 398 28.47 -5.71 -13.15
N ASN A 399 29.16 -4.75 -13.76
CA ASN A 399 29.67 -3.56 -13.10
C ASN A 399 28.69 -2.39 -13.21
N ILE A 400 28.33 -1.83 -12.08
CA ILE A 400 27.52 -0.60 -12.01
C ILE A 400 28.40 0.58 -12.38
N SER A 401 28.04 1.27 -13.46
CA SER A 401 28.71 2.50 -13.94
C SER A 401 27.77 3.71 -13.86
N THR A 402 28.14 4.82 -14.47
CA THR A 402 27.44 6.10 -14.34
C THR A 402 27.53 6.90 -15.64
N ASP A 403 26.59 7.82 -15.87
CA ASP A 403 26.62 8.86 -16.88
C ASP A 403 27.90 9.72 -16.83
N LYS A 404 28.47 9.90 -15.63
CA LYS A 404 29.68 10.68 -15.37
C LYS A 404 30.97 10.02 -15.86
N ALA A 405 30.91 8.77 -16.35
CA ALA A 405 32.00 8.09 -17.03
C ALA A 405 32.10 8.47 -18.52
N VAL A 406 31.10 9.20 -19.04
CA VAL A 406 31.10 9.72 -20.41
C VAL A 406 31.87 11.05 -20.43
N ASN A 407 32.99 11.12 -21.18
CA ASN A 407 33.86 12.30 -21.21
C ASN A 407 34.13 12.90 -19.82
N PRO A 408 34.74 12.12 -18.90
CA PRO A 408 34.78 12.44 -17.48
C PRO A 408 35.57 13.72 -17.21
N THR A 409 34.98 14.64 -16.45
CA THR A 409 35.58 15.90 -16.00
C THR A 409 35.89 15.88 -14.50
N SER A 410 35.69 14.75 -13.84
CA SER A 410 35.92 14.57 -12.40
C SER A 410 36.72 13.31 -12.10
N VAL A 411 37.41 13.29 -10.95
CA VAL A 411 38.15 12.11 -10.46
C VAL A 411 37.23 10.89 -10.37
N MET A 412 36.03 11.05 -9.79
CA MET A 412 35.10 9.95 -9.68
C MET A 412 34.66 9.41 -11.04
N GLY A 413 34.28 10.27 -11.98
CA GLY A 413 33.94 9.88 -13.35
C GLY A 413 35.08 9.17 -14.06
N THR A 414 36.30 9.70 -13.94
CA THR A 414 37.52 9.09 -14.50
C THR A 414 37.76 7.69 -13.93
N THR A 415 37.62 7.49 -12.62
CA THR A 415 37.80 6.16 -12.03
C THR A 415 36.78 5.16 -12.57
N LYS A 416 35.53 5.56 -12.78
CA LYS A 416 34.48 4.70 -13.36
C LYS A 416 34.78 4.40 -14.85
N ARG A 417 35.28 5.37 -15.60
CA ARG A 417 35.68 5.15 -16.99
C ARG A 417 36.83 4.15 -17.10
N ILE A 418 37.81 4.22 -16.19
CA ILE A 418 38.91 3.25 -16.14
C ILE A 418 38.34 1.84 -15.87
N CYS A 419 37.35 1.71 -14.97
CA CYS A 419 36.69 0.42 -14.71
C CYS A 419 36.04 -0.17 -15.98
N GLU A 420 35.37 0.68 -16.78
CA GLU A 420 34.77 0.24 -18.05
C GLU A 420 35.82 -0.25 -19.05
N ILE A 421 36.94 0.45 -19.16
CA ILE A 421 38.05 0.04 -20.04
C ILE A 421 38.63 -1.30 -19.58
N MET A 422 38.83 -1.48 -18.26
CA MET A 422 39.32 -2.75 -17.71
C MET A 422 38.36 -3.90 -18.03
N ILE A 423 37.05 -3.70 -17.86
CA ILE A 423 36.01 -4.68 -18.18
C ILE A 423 36.08 -5.12 -19.63
N GLN A 424 36.17 -4.18 -20.57
CA GLN A 424 36.30 -4.48 -22.01
C GLN A 424 37.59 -5.25 -22.30
N ALA A 425 38.72 -4.80 -21.73
CA ALA A 425 40.02 -5.43 -21.96
C ALA A 425 40.13 -6.84 -21.39
N PHE A 426 39.51 -7.11 -20.23
CA PHE A 426 39.49 -8.46 -19.64
C PHE A 426 38.50 -9.38 -20.37
N ASN A 427 37.38 -8.87 -20.86
CA ASN A 427 36.43 -9.64 -21.62
C ASN A 427 37.03 -10.32 -22.85
N GLU A 428 37.99 -9.65 -23.51
CA GLU A 428 38.68 -10.21 -24.69
C GLU A 428 39.53 -11.44 -24.41
N LYS A 429 39.91 -11.67 -23.13
CA LYS A 429 40.90 -12.70 -22.73
C LYS A 429 40.33 -13.72 -21.74
N SER A 430 39.14 -13.47 -21.19
CA SER A 430 38.52 -14.27 -20.16
C SER A 430 37.33 -15.04 -20.71
N ASN A 431 36.97 -16.14 -20.04
CA ASN A 431 35.70 -16.84 -20.28
C ASN A 431 34.53 -16.23 -19.48
N THR A 432 34.80 -15.26 -18.60
CA THR A 432 33.79 -14.50 -17.88
C THR A 432 33.20 -13.43 -18.78
N ASP A 433 31.88 -13.35 -18.88
CA ASP A 433 31.20 -12.24 -19.54
C ASP A 433 31.23 -11.01 -18.66
N PHE A 434 32.10 -10.06 -18.96
CA PHE A 434 32.23 -8.78 -18.26
C PHE A 434 31.35 -7.73 -18.91
N VAL A 435 30.50 -7.07 -18.12
CA VAL A 435 29.52 -6.09 -18.59
C VAL A 435 29.51 -4.85 -17.70
N ALA A 436 29.31 -3.67 -18.28
CA ALA A 436 29.08 -2.44 -17.54
C ALA A 436 27.69 -1.88 -17.86
N VAL A 437 27.04 -1.28 -16.84
CA VAL A 437 25.74 -0.64 -17.00
C VAL A 437 25.81 0.79 -16.51
N ARG A 438 25.57 1.74 -17.42
CA ARG A 438 25.55 3.18 -17.16
C ARG A 438 24.14 3.67 -16.94
N PHE A 439 23.95 4.45 -15.88
CA PHE A 439 22.73 5.23 -15.66
C PHE A 439 23.03 6.54 -14.93
N GLY A 440 22.07 7.45 -14.93
CA GLY A 440 22.16 8.76 -14.29
C GLY A 440 21.87 8.72 -12.80
N ASN A 441 21.16 9.74 -12.31
CA ASN A 441 20.85 9.81 -10.89
C ASN A 441 19.69 8.87 -10.55
N VAL A 442 19.76 8.26 -9.35
CA VAL A 442 18.65 7.48 -8.79
C VAL A 442 18.05 8.23 -7.63
N LEU A 443 16.71 8.24 -7.58
CA LEU A 443 15.94 8.94 -6.56
C LEU A 443 16.15 8.32 -5.19
N GLY A 444 16.11 9.16 -4.16
CA GLY A 444 16.16 8.69 -2.77
C GLY A 444 17.47 8.00 -2.36
N SER A 445 18.50 7.97 -3.23
CA SER A 445 19.79 7.36 -2.88
C SER A 445 20.52 8.18 -1.81
N ASN A 446 21.23 7.49 -0.90
CA ASN A 446 21.96 8.11 0.20
C ASN A 446 22.89 9.22 -0.30
N GLY A 447 22.79 10.43 0.31
CA GLY A 447 23.56 11.61 -0.04
C GLY A 447 23.20 12.24 -1.38
N SER A 448 22.05 11.93 -1.98
CA SER A 448 21.53 12.61 -3.17
C SER A 448 20.82 13.93 -2.81
N VAL A 449 20.46 14.72 -3.83
CA VAL A 449 19.87 16.06 -3.68
C VAL A 449 18.54 16.04 -2.91
N ILE A 450 17.73 15.00 -3.08
CA ILE A 450 16.40 14.90 -2.48
C ILE A 450 16.43 14.74 -0.96
N PRO A 451 17.15 13.76 -0.38
CA PRO A 451 17.34 13.70 1.07
C PRO A 451 17.92 14.98 1.66
N LEU A 452 18.80 15.67 0.91
CA LEU A 452 19.33 16.96 1.33
C LEU A 452 18.22 18.03 1.42
N PHE A 453 17.37 18.16 0.39
CA PHE A 453 16.24 19.10 0.39
C PHE A 453 15.26 18.80 1.52
N LYS A 454 14.86 17.54 1.72
CA LYS A 454 14.00 17.14 2.84
C LYS A 454 14.59 17.52 4.19
N LYS A 455 15.89 17.33 4.37
CA LYS A 455 16.58 17.73 5.60
C LYS A 455 16.58 19.25 5.80
N GLN A 456 16.93 20.01 4.76
CA GLN A 456 16.94 21.48 4.81
C GLN A 456 15.54 22.05 5.11
N ILE A 457 14.49 21.50 4.51
CA ILE A 457 13.10 21.89 4.78
C ILE A 457 12.72 21.57 6.23
N ALA A 458 13.05 20.39 6.72
CA ALA A 458 12.77 19.99 8.10
C ALA A 458 13.49 20.87 9.15
N GLU A 459 14.66 21.41 8.77
CA GLU A 459 15.45 22.36 9.58
C GLU A 459 14.98 23.84 9.44
N GLY A 460 13.94 24.11 8.63
CA GLY A 460 13.37 25.45 8.44
C GLY A 460 13.95 26.23 7.26
N GLY A 461 14.74 25.57 6.40
CA GLY A 461 15.33 26.15 5.19
C GLY A 461 16.52 27.10 5.44
N PRO A 462 17.02 27.79 4.39
CA PRO A 462 16.60 27.71 3.00
C PRO A 462 17.06 26.46 2.28
N VAL A 463 16.34 26.08 1.20
CA VAL A 463 16.78 25.01 0.28
C VAL A 463 17.85 25.59 -0.65
N THR A 464 18.98 24.88 -0.79
CA THR A 464 20.11 25.34 -1.61
C THR A 464 20.16 24.63 -2.97
N VAL A 465 20.09 25.40 -4.06
CA VAL A 465 20.24 24.93 -5.43
C VAL A 465 21.53 25.50 -6.01
N THR A 466 22.40 24.66 -6.55
CA THR A 466 23.73 25.06 -7.02
C THR A 466 23.67 26.00 -8.23
N HIS A 467 22.71 25.80 -9.14
CA HIS A 467 22.48 26.64 -10.31
C HIS A 467 21.07 26.44 -10.86
N GLU A 468 20.42 27.49 -11.30
CA GLU A 468 19.01 27.47 -11.74
C GLU A 468 18.76 26.59 -12.97
N GLU A 469 19.73 26.53 -13.89
CA GLU A 469 19.61 25.76 -15.14
C GLU A 469 20.10 24.32 -15.05
N ILE A 470 20.47 23.84 -13.86
CA ILE A 470 20.91 22.44 -13.72
C ILE A 470 19.75 21.49 -14.01
N ILE A 471 19.96 20.64 -14.98
CA ILE A 471 19.10 19.51 -15.31
C ILE A 471 19.79 18.20 -14.94
N ARG A 472 19.00 17.20 -14.55
CA ARG A 472 19.46 15.83 -14.27
C ARG A 472 18.41 14.84 -14.75
N TYR A 473 18.90 13.68 -15.18
CA TYR A 473 18.03 12.53 -15.42
C TYR A 473 17.86 11.76 -14.13
N PHE A 474 16.63 11.31 -13.88
CA PHE A 474 16.29 10.53 -12.70
C PHE A 474 15.59 9.23 -13.06
N MET A 475 15.84 8.23 -12.24
CA MET A 475 15.22 6.91 -12.29
C MET A 475 14.95 6.45 -10.87
N THR A 476 14.00 5.56 -10.64
CA THR A 476 13.86 4.94 -9.31
C THR A 476 14.97 3.92 -9.07
N ILE A 477 15.31 3.68 -7.80
CA ILE A 477 16.32 2.66 -7.46
C ILE A 477 15.84 1.27 -7.91
N THR A 478 14.55 0.98 -7.72
CA THR A 478 13.91 -0.27 -8.13
C THR A 478 14.04 -0.51 -9.63
N GLU A 479 13.69 0.49 -10.44
CA GLU A 479 13.80 0.43 -11.90
C GLU A 479 15.25 0.24 -12.36
N ALA A 480 16.19 1.00 -11.78
CA ALA A 480 17.61 0.87 -12.10
C ALA A 480 18.12 -0.56 -11.86
N CYS A 481 17.75 -1.16 -10.71
CA CYS A 481 18.15 -2.53 -10.39
C CYS A 481 17.50 -3.57 -11.32
N GLN A 482 16.26 -3.37 -11.70
CA GLN A 482 15.56 -4.22 -12.68
C GLN A 482 16.30 -4.23 -14.02
N LEU A 483 16.63 -3.05 -14.53
CA LEU A 483 17.35 -2.90 -15.79
C LEU A 483 18.79 -3.42 -15.73
N VAL A 484 19.46 -3.29 -14.58
CA VAL A 484 20.79 -3.89 -14.34
C VAL A 484 20.72 -5.41 -14.40
N MET A 485 19.74 -6.04 -13.78
CA MET A 485 19.54 -7.49 -13.88
C MET A 485 19.20 -7.92 -15.29
N GLN A 486 18.32 -7.17 -15.98
CA GLN A 486 17.98 -7.42 -17.37
C GLN A 486 19.18 -7.31 -18.29
N ALA A 487 20.03 -6.26 -18.14
CA ALA A 487 21.27 -6.11 -18.88
C ALA A 487 22.21 -7.30 -18.64
N GLY A 488 22.36 -7.74 -17.37
CA GLY A 488 23.13 -8.93 -17.04
C GLY A 488 22.61 -10.19 -17.73
N ALA A 489 21.27 -10.34 -17.85
CA ALA A 489 20.66 -11.51 -18.45
C ALA A 489 20.82 -11.59 -19.98
N ILE A 490 20.80 -10.44 -20.67
CA ILE A 490 20.88 -10.40 -22.15
C ILE A 490 22.31 -10.20 -22.69
N ALA A 491 23.24 -9.79 -21.82
CA ALA A 491 24.62 -9.48 -22.21
C ALA A 491 25.38 -10.71 -22.73
N LYS A 492 26.27 -10.46 -23.68
CA LYS A 492 27.15 -11.46 -24.30
C LYS A 492 28.61 -11.27 -23.97
N GLY A 493 28.93 -10.25 -23.15
CA GLY A 493 30.28 -9.87 -22.72
C GLY A 493 30.88 -8.73 -23.54
N GLY A 494 31.56 -7.79 -22.84
CA GLY A 494 32.23 -6.62 -23.43
C GLY A 494 31.33 -5.41 -23.66
N GLU A 495 30.00 -5.53 -23.46
CA GLU A 495 29.08 -4.42 -23.69
C GLU A 495 29.08 -3.41 -22.53
N ILE A 496 28.81 -2.16 -22.91
CA ILE A 496 28.45 -1.09 -22.01
C ILE A 496 26.99 -0.70 -22.28
N PHE A 497 26.07 -1.17 -21.47
CA PHE A 497 24.65 -0.80 -21.56
C PHE A 497 24.44 0.60 -21.03
N ILE A 498 23.60 1.37 -21.71
CA ILE A 498 23.15 2.69 -21.29
C ILE A 498 21.65 2.59 -21.05
N LEU A 499 21.22 2.83 -19.81
CA LEU A 499 19.81 2.79 -19.49
C LEU A 499 19.10 4.03 -20.03
N ASP A 500 17.90 3.84 -20.56
CA ASP A 500 17.04 4.95 -20.95
C ASP A 500 16.59 5.70 -19.69
N MET A 501 17.01 6.96 -19.58
CA MET A 501 16.74 7.79 -18.40
C MET A 501 15.46 8.64 -18.54
N GLY A 502 14.74 8.55 -19.67
CA GLY A 502 13.56 9.37 -19.95
C GLY A 502 13.87 10.86 -20.04
N GLU A 503 12.92 11.70 -19.61
CA GLU A 503 13.03 13.16 -19.72
C GLU A 503 13.90 13.77 -18.61
N PRO A 504 14.69 14.83 -18.94
CA PRO A 504 15.49 15.53 -17.94
C PRO A 504 14.63 16.40 -17.03
N VAL A 505 15.01 16.49 -15.76
CA VAL A 505 14.31 17.28 -14.73
C VAL A 505 15.19 18.44 -14.27
N LYS A 506 14.63 19.67 -14.23
CA LYS A 506 15.31 20.83 -13.63
C LYS A 506 15.32 20.68 -12.10
N ILE A 507 16.50 20.84 -11.50
CA ILE A 507 16.67 20.71 -10.04
C ILE A 507 15.94 21.84 -9.29
N LEU A 508 15.85 23.04 -9.88
CA LEU A 508 15.09 24.15 -9.30
C LEU A 508 13.60 23.82 -9.20
N ASP A 509 13.02 23.21 -10.24
CA ASP A 509 11.59 22.81 -10.21
C ASP A 509 11.35 21.74 -9.17
N LEU A 510 12.30 20.81 -9.02
CA LEU A 510 12.25 19.80 -7.97
C LEU A 510 12.28 20.42 -6.56
N ALA A 511 13.12 21.46 -6.35
CA ALA A 511 13.22 22.16 -5.07
C ALA A 511 11.96 22.97 -4.72
N LYS A 512 11.30 23.56 -5.72
CA LYS A 512 10.05 24.31 -5.53
C LYS A 512 8.84 23.42 -5.21
N ARG A 513 8.86 22.16 -5.62
CA ARG A 513 7.79 21.18 -5.41
C ARG A 513 7.85 20.46 -4.05
N HIS A 514 8.90 20.70 -3.28
CA HIS A 514 9.14 20.19 -1.93
C HIS A 514 8.81 21.21 -0.86
#